data_a8c4356c9a637f131d5c3f9389ca0331
#
_entry.id   a8c4356c9a637f131d5c3f9389ca0331
#
_cell.length_a   1.000
_cell.length_b   1.000
_cell.length_c   1.000
_cell.angle_alpha   90.00
_cell.angle_beta   90.00
_cell.angle_gamma   90.00
#
_symmetry.space_group_name_H-M   'P 1'
#
loop_
_entity.id
_entity.type
_entity.pdbx_description
1 polymer ?
#
loop_
_entity_poly.entity_id
_entity_poly.type
_entity_poly.pdbx_seq_one_letter_code
_entity_poly.pdbx_strand_id
1 'polypeptide(L)'
;MSDDFDNDGIFNENDNCPSTANPDQSDLDNDGVGDACDPNPIPQNVFTLQTTDESCKSSDDGRLSISILEDDIPGIKFSVHVKSGPVSFSHNPESILGNKWSLGNLEAGSYEVCLTSTSLPNYEQCFNVLINEPDDISVFTEKREDTQELNINLNGSANYNIIHNNKYYTTSDSEFILTLDKGLNFIKVIGDKECQGTYEETIFNSEEILLSPNPTVNSSTLWVGGNDEEVTISMFDSAGRLLWVRSNGMNGARNIDIQVSNLRPGLYYIKVDSETVKKTAKLVKK
;
A
#
# COMPACT_ATOMS: atom_id res chain seq x y z
N MET A 1 -2.19 43.32 -55.65
CA MET A 1 -2.56 43.94 -54.36
C MET A 1 -2.24 42.89 -53.34
N SER A 2 -1.36 43.19 -52.46
CA SER A 2 -1.05 42.33 -51.34
C SER A 2 -2.21 42.53 -50.35
N ASP A 3 -2.88 41.45 -50.00
CA ASP A 3 -4.02 41.48 -49.07
C ASP A 3 -3.49 41.45 -47.62
N ASP A 4 -3.99 42.33 -46.79
CA ASP A 4 -3.76 42.42 -45.34
C ASP A 4 -5.20 42.37 -44.72
N PHE A 5 -5.63 41.20 -44.23
CA PHE A 5 -7.02 40.95 -43.84
C PHE A 5 -7.37 41.56 -42.51
N ASP A 6 -6.45 41.62 -41.58
CA ASP A 6 -6.71 42.10 -40.21
C ASP A 6 -6.16 43.53 -40.00
N ASN A 7 -5.47 44.07 -41.03
CA ASN A 7 -4.92 45.44 -41.08
C ASN A 7 -3.84 45.71 -40.00
N ASP A 8 -3.01 44.76 -39.71
CA ASP A 8 -1.90 44.91 -38.76
C ASP A 8 -0.62 45.43 -39.36
N GLY A 9 -0.56 45.54 -40.71
CA GLY A 9 0.57 46.05 -41.47
C GLY A 9 1.44 44.95 -42.06
N ILE A 10 1.13 43.68 -41.81
CA ILE A 10 1.80 42.53 -42.40
C ILE A 10 0.90 41.91 -43.47
N PHE A 11 1.48 41.60 -44.64
CA PHE A 11 0.68 40.98 -45.70
C PHE A 11 0.46 39.50 -45.41
N ASN A 12 -0.75 38.99 -45.70
CA ASN A 12 -1.18 37.61 -45.40
C ASN A 12 -0.17 36.52 -45.80
N GLU A 13 0.61 36.74 -46.87
CA GLU A 13 1.64 35.80 -47.32
C GLU A 13 2.87 35.68 -46.40
N ASN A 14 3.07 36.69 -45.54
CA ASN A 14 4.16 36.77 -44.57
C ASN A 14 3.66 36.87 -43.13
N ASP A 15 2.36 36.72 -42.92
CA ASP A 15 1.69 36.88 -41.67
C ASP A 15 1.44 35.49 -41.00
N ASN A 16 1.94 35.32 -39.79
CA ASN A 16 1.76 34.08 -39.03
C ASN A 16 0.38 33.98 -38.35
N CYS A 17 -0.44 35.08 -38.39
CA CYS A 17 -1.83 35.12 -37.95
C CYS A 17 -2.78 35.87 -38.88
N PRO A 18 -2.98 35.50 -40.16
CA PRO A 18 -3.61 36.32 -41.21
C PRO A 18 -5.02 36.84 -40.93
N SER A 19 -5.62 36.54 -39.82
CA SER A 19 -6.98 36.97 -39.41
C SER A 19 -7.02 37.57 -38.00
N THR A 20 -5.87 37.75 -37.36
CA THR A 20 -5.77 38.25 -35.97
C THR A 20 -4.57 39.18 -35.86
N ALA A 21 -4.83 40.50 -35.78
CA ALA A 21 -3.80 41.50 -35.78
C ALA A 21 -2.69 41.25 -34.74
N ASN A 22 -1.46 41.05 -35.23
CA ASN A 22 -0.27 40.83 -34.44
C ASN A 22 0.99 41.42 -35.09
N PRO A 23 1.11 42.77 -35.14
CA PRO A 23 2.20 43.44 -35.83
C PRO A 23 3.61 43.05 -35.41
N ASP A 24 3.76 42.46 -34.22
CA ASP A 24 5.04 41.98 -33.69
C ASP A 24 5.44 40.60 -34.20
N GLN A 25 4.47 39.86 -34.84
CA GLN A 25 4.67 38.54 -35.41
C GLN A 25 5.32 37.54 -34.44
N SER A 26 4.98 37.66 -33.14
CA SER A 26 5.50 36.80 -32.11
C SER A 26 5.06 35.34 -32.35
N ASP A 27 6.03 34.40 -32.25
CA ASP A 27 5.87 32.98 -32.44
C ASP A 27 6.88 32.28 -31.49
N LEU A 28 6.42 31.99 -30.29
CA LEU A 28 7.28 31.59 -29.17
C LEU A 28 7.80 30.16 -29.30
N ASP A 29 7.02 29.26 -29.91
CA ASP A 29 7.40 27.86 -30.09
C ASP A 29 7.98 27.57 -31.49
N ASN A 30 7.97 28.58 -32.36
CA ASN A 30 8.51 28.56 -33.72
C ASN A 30 7.85 27.48 -34.61
N ASP A 31 6.54 27.26 -34.45
CA ASP A 31 5.80 26.29 -35.26
C ASP A 31 5.23 26.91 -36.55
N GLY A 32 5.30 28.24 -36.66
CA GLY A 32 4.84 29.01 -37.81
C GLY A 32 3.47 29.61 -37.67
N VAL A 33 2.78 29.40 -36.51
CA VAL A 33 1.54 30.04 -36.10
C VAL A 33 1.86 31.09 -35.04
N GLY A 34 1.42 32.34 -35.23
CA GLY A 34 1.74 33.39 -34.26
C GLY A 34 0.98 33.22 -32.92
N ASP A 35 1.61 33.65 -31.82
CA ASP A 35 1.07 33.54 -30.44
C ASP A 35 -0.36 34.09 -30.29
N ALA A 36 -0.69 35.09 -31.13
CA ALA A 36 -2.01 35.76 -31.07
C ALA A 36 -3.17 34.86 -31.56
N CYS A 37 -2.90 33.91 -32.41
CA CYS A 37 -3.86 32.99 -33.03
C CYS A 37 -3.58 31.50 -32.74
N ASP A 38 -2.45 31.22 -32.10
CA ASP A 38 -2.10 29.85 -31.71
C ASP A 38 -2.83 29.41 -30.42
N PRO A 39 -3.57 28.31 -30.46
CA PRO A 39 -4.17 27.72 -29.26
C PRO A 39 -3.14 27.12 -28.29
N ASN A 40 -1.89 26.90 -28.73
CA ASN A 40 -0.82 26.31 -27.92
C ASN A 40 0.53 26.99 -28.11
N PRO A 41 0.66 28.30 -27.79
CA PRO A 41 1.82 29.15 -28.16
C PRO A 41 3.07 28.89 -27.30
N ILE A 42 3.23 27.73 -26.72
CA ILE A 42 4.31 27.37 -25.80
C ILE A 42 5.07 26.16 -26.30
N PRO A 43 6.41 26.21 -26.35
CA PRO A 43 7.22 25.06 -26.73
C PRO A 43 6.86 23.78 -25.93
N GLN A 44 6.91 22.64 -26.59
CA GLN A 44 6.66 21.35 -25.93
C GLN A 44 7.70 21.10 -24.82
N ASN A 45 7.25 20.47 -23.73
CA ASN A 45 8.10 20.09 -22.59
C ASN A 45 8.63 21.26 -21.73
N VAL A 46 8.07 22.45 -21.85
CA VAL A 46 8.40 23.58 -20.96
C VAL A 46 8.00 23.32 -19.52
N PHE A 47 6.95 22.54 -19.29
CA PHE A 47 6.50 22.17 -17.95
C PHE A 47 6.87 20.74 -17.59
N THR A 48 7.38 20.57 -16.37
CA THR A 48 7.54 19.27 -15.75
C THR A 48 6.63 19.19 -14.51
N LEU A 49 5.67 18.29 -14.56
CA LEU A 49 4.81 17.98 -13.42
C LEU A 49 5.31 16.72 -12.73
N GLN A 50 5.37 16.76 -11.40
CA GLN A 50 5.76 15.64 -10.56
C GLN A 50 4.78 15.50 -9.40
N THR A 51 4.35 14.27 -9.13
CA THR A 51 3.59 13.91 -7.95
C THR A 51 4.46 13.13 -6.96
N THR A 52 4.15 13.26 -5.69
CA THR A 52 4.63 12.38 -4.64
C THR A 52 3.41 11.76 -4.00
N ASP A 53 3.35 10.45 -3.98
CA ASP A 53 2.27 9.69 -3.36
C ASP A 53 2.30 9.84 -1.84
N GLU A 54 1.18 9.54 -1.18
CA GLU A 54 1.11 9.53 0.27
C GLU A 54 2.11 8.55 0.89
N SER A 55 2.64 8.95 2.03
CA SER A 55 3.58 8.10 2.78
C SER A 55 2.88 6.89 3.39
N CYS A 56 1.65 7.09 3.84
CA CYS A 56 0.78 6.10 4.45
C CYS A 56 -0.66 6.31 3.99
N LYS A 57 -1.49 5.30 4.12
CA LYS A 57 -2.92 5.38 3.82
C LYS A 57 -3.59 6.48 4.64
N SER A 58 -4.31 7.38 3.95
CA SER A 58 -5.00 8.52 4.56
C SER A 58 -4.07 9.43 5.38
N SER A 59 -2.81 9.57 4.99
CA SER A 59 -1.88 10.51 5.65
C SER A 59 -2.01 11.94 5.13
N ASP A 60 -2.67 12.12 4.00
CA ASP A 60 -2.91 13.40 3.34
C ASP A 60 -1.60 14.23 3.16
N ASP A 61 -0.47 13.55 2.96
CA ASP A 61 0.84 14.17 2.81
C ASP A 61 1.37 14.12 1.37
N GLY A 62 0.51 13.76 0.43
CA GLY A 62 0.77 13.80 -0.99
C GLY A 62 1.21 15.18 -1.47
N ARG A 63 1.95 15.23 -2.58
CA ARG A 63 2.49 16.48 -3.11
C ARG A 63 2.40 16.53 -4.62
N LEU A 64 2.09 17.70 -5.13
CA LEU A 64 2.19 18.08 -6.52
C LEU A 64 3.27 19.17 -6.67
N SER A 65 4.10 19.09 -7.69
CA SER A 65 5.08 20.12 -8.03
C SER A 65 5.13 20.36 -9.53
N ILE A 66 5.36 21.62 -9.91
CA ILE A 66 5.54 22.08 -11.28
C ILE A 66 6.87 22.79 -11.37
N SER A 67 7.66 22.46 -12.38
CA SER A 67 8.88 23.17 -12.76
C SER A 67 8.74 23.68 -14.18
N ILE A 68 9.22 24.89 -14.42
CA ILE A 68 9.18 25.58 -15.72
C ILE A 68 10.61 25.75 -16.21
N LEU A 69 10.87 25.43 -17.47
CA LEU A 69 12.13 25.70 -18.15
C LEU A 69 12.12 27.16 -18.66
N GLU A 70 12.62 28.09 -17.83
CA GLU A 70 12.55 29.54 -18.12
C GLU A 70 13.37 29.97 -19.37
N ASP A 71 14.39 29.20 -19.72
CA ASP A 71 15.25 29.52 -20.88
C ASP A 71 14.46 29.47 -22.20
N ASP A 72 13.40 28.68 -22.26
CA ASP A 72 12.58 28.49 -23.47
C ASP A 72 11.44 29.53 -23.58
N ILE A 73 11.10 30.22 -22.47
CA ILE A 73 9.95 31.16 -22.37
C ILE A 73 10.29 32.41 -21.55
N PRO A 74 11.31 33.21 -21.89
CA PRO A 74 11.76 34.30 -21.07
C PRO A 74 10.70 35.40 -20.91
N GLY A 75 10.43 35.74 -19.63
CA GLY A 75 9.52 36.85 -19.28
C GLY A 75 8.03 36.48 -19.19
N ILE A 76 7.65 35.25 -19.51
CA ILE A 76 6.27 34.78 -19.37
C ILE A 76 5.98 34.37 -17.92
N LYS A 77 4.85 34.82 -17.38
CA LYS A 77 4.41 34.53 -16.02
C LYS A 77 3.19 33.63 -16.05
N PHE A 78 3.23 32.57 -15.29
CA PHE A 78 2.15 31.61 -15.17
C PHE A 78 1.46 31.68 -13.81
N SER A 79 0.20 31.34 -13.82
CA SER A 79 -0.59 31.03 -12.63
C SER A 79 -1.07 29.59 -12.71
N VAL A 80 -1.06 28.90 -11.57
CA VAL A 80 -1.54 27.52 -11.44
C VAL A 80 -2.88 27.54 -10.71
N HIS A 81 -3.80 26.74 -11.18
CA HIS A 81 -5.10 26.49 -10.56
C HIS A 81 -5.36 25.00 -10.55
N VAL A 82 -5.54 24.40 -9.39
CA VAL A 82 -6.04 23.04 -9.27
C VAL A 82 -7.56 23.10 -9.28
N LYS A 83 -8.17 22.80 -10.43
CA LYS A 83 -9.62 22.96 -10.68
C LYS A 83 -10.46 21.91 -10.00
N SER A 84 -9.94 20.69 -9.90
CA SER A 84 -10.64 19.59 -9.25
C SER A 84 -9.65 18.67 -8.55
N GLY A 85 -10.14 17.95 -7.55
CA GLY A 85 -9.43 16.96 -6.75
C GLY A 85 -10.42 16.07 -6.02
N PRO A 86 -9.99 15.25 -5.07
CA PRO A 86 -10.85 14.47 -4.21
C PRO A 86 -11.91 15.33 -3.48
N VAL A 87 -12.87 14.68 -2.85
CA VAL A 87 -14.03 15.31 -2.22
C VAL A 87 -13.60 16.46 -1.29
N SER A 88 -14.14 17.67 -1.54
CA SER A 88 -13.89 18.90 -0.77
C SER A 88 -12.59 19.65 -1.10
N PHE A 89 -11.81 19.22 -2.09
CA PHE A 89 -10.62 19.95 -2.48
C PHE A 89 -11.00 21.27 -3.20
N SER A 90 -10.37 22.38 -2.78
CA SER A 90 -10.49 23.69 -3.42
C SER A 90 -9.17 24.44 -3.30
N HIS A 91 -8.60 24.83 -4.43
CA HIS A 91 -7.38 25.62 -4.49
C HIS A 91 -7.58 26.84 -5.38
N ASN A 92 -7.32 28.01 -4.85
CA ASN A 92 -7.41 29.26 -5.62
C ASN A 92 -6.22 29.39 -6.57
N PRO A 93 -6.39 30.09 -7.73
CA PRO A 93 -5.28 30.36 -8.63
C PRO A 93 -4.14 31.10 -7.92
N GLU A 94 -2.92 30.60 -8.07
CA GLU A 94 -1.69 31.20 -7.53
C GLU A 94 -0.71 31.50 -8.63
N SER A 95 -0.02 32.64 -8.53
CA SER A 95 1.07 32.97 -9.45
C SER A 95 2.31 32.13 -9.13
N ILE A 96 2.91 31.53 -10.15
CA ILE A 96 4.19 30.85 -10.00
C ILE A 96 5.29 31.90 -9.86
N LEU A 97 5.96 31.88 -8.70
CA LEU A 97 7.08 32.76 -8.40
C LEU A 97 8.40 32.07 -8.75
N GLY A 98 9.10 32.61 -9.73
CA GLY A 98 10.25 31.94 -10.32
C GLY A 98 9.81 30.78 -11.21
N ASN A 99 10.63 29.71 -11.27
CA ASN A 99 10.42 28.56 -12.15
C ASN A 99 9.89 27.30 -11.45
N LYS A 100 9.39 27.42 -10.21
CA LYS A 100 8.90 26.28 -9.43
C LYS A 100 7.67 26.66 -8.60
N TRP A 101 6.76 25.71 -8.51
CA TRP A 101 5.61 25.76 -7.64
C TRP A 101 5.37 24.38 -7.01
N SER A 102 4.82 24.33 -5.81
CA SER A 102 4.43 23.07 -5.20
C SER A 102 3.27 23.23 -4.23
N LEU A 103 2.38 22.25 -4.21
CA LEU A 103 1.29 22.11 -3.29
C LEU A 103 1.45 20.78 -2.55
N GLY A 104 1.40 20.80 -1.23
CA GLY A 104 1.47 19.63 -0.36
C GLY A 104 0.19 19.46 0.43
N ASN A 105 0.18 18.46 1.32
CA ASN A 105 -0.97 18.04 2.12
C ASN A 105 -2.16 17.66 1.23
N LEU A 106 -1.88 16.88 0.21
CA LEU A 106 -2.88 16.39 -0.73
C LEU A 106 -3.25 14.96 -0.38
N GLU A 107 -4.56 14.67 -0.31
CA GLU A 107 -5.09 13.32 -0.18
C GLU A 107 -4.91 12.53 -1.50
N ALA A 108 -4.93 11.21 -1.42
CA ALA A 108 -4.88 10.35 -2.60
C ALA A 108 -6.07 10.61 -3.53
N GLY A 109 -5.83 10.66 -4.83
CA GLY A 109 -6.87 10.88 -5.82
C GLY A 109 -6.39 11.56 -7.09
N SER A 110 -7.34 11.83 -7.97
CA SER A 110 -7.08 12.48 -9.26
C SER A 110 -7.29 13.98 -9.15
N TYR A 111 -6.36 14.75 -9.69
CA TYR A 111 -6.37 16.20 -9.71
C TYR A 111 -6.29 16.74 -11.13
N GLU A 112 -7.12 17.75 -11.45
CA GLU A 112 -6.99 18.52 -12.69
C GLU A 112 -6.23 19.82 -12.38
N VAL A 113 -5.07 19.96 -12.97
CA VAL A 113 -4.15 21.09 -12.74
C VAL A 113 -4.05 21.89 -14.01
N CYS A 114 -4.42 23.18 -13.96
CA CYS A 114 -4.40 24.06 -15.11
C CYS A 114 -3.41 25.21 -14.93
N LEU A 115 -2.65 25.48 -15.97
CA LEU A 115 -1.74 26.62 -16.09
C LEU A 115 -2.38 27.67 -16.99
N THR A 116 -2.39 28.92 -16.53
CA THR A 116 -2.83 30.07 -17.29
C THR A 116 -1.73 31.12 -17.31
N SER A 117 -1.76 32.04 -18.28
CA SER A 117 -0.81 33.14 -18.36
C SER A 117 -1.54 34.47 -18.60
N THR A 118 -1.08 35.52 -17.91
CA THR A 118 -1.55 36.88 -18.18
C THR A 118 -0.82 37.52 -19.38
N SER A 119 0.31 36.92 -19.79
CA SER A 119 1.12 37.39 -20.91
C SER A 119 0.64 36.82 -22.27
N LEU A 120 -0.06 35.67 -22.21
CA LEU A 120 -0.59 34.98 -23.40
C LEU A 120 -2.13 34.96 -23.29
N PRO A 121 -2.83 35.79 -24.11
CA PRO A 121 -4.29 35.87 -24.05
C PRO A 121 -4.94 34.52 -24.37
N ASN A 122 -5.90 34.12 -23.54
CA ASN A 122 -6.65 32.86 -23.67
C ASN A 122 -5.84 31.55 -23.48
N TYR A 123 -4.58 31.63 -23.07
CA TYR A 123 -3.80 30.43 -22.80
C TYR A 123 -4.29 29.72 -21.53
N GLU A 124 -4.68 28.47 -21.67
CA GLU A 124 -4.93 27.55 -20.59
C GLU A 124 -4.52 26.14 -21.00
N GLN A 125 -3.62 25.54 -20.25
CA GLN A 125 -3.20 24.15 -20.43
C GLN A 125 -3.48 23.37 -19.16
N CYS A 126 -4.24 22.28 -19.26
CA CYS A 126 -4.64 21.44 -18.13
C CYS A 126 -4.03 20.05 -18.21
N PHE A 127 -3.70 19.50 -17.03
CA PHE A 127 -3.11 18.19 -16.84
C PHE A 127 -3.92 17.42 -15.80
N ASN A 128 -4.12 16.12 -16.04
CA ASN A 128 -4.65 15.21 -15.04
C ASN A 128 -3.48 14.47 -14.38
N VAL A 129 -3.38 14.56 -13.08
CA VAL A 129 -2.36 13.89 -12.27
C VAL A 129 -3.02 13.03 -11.20
N LEU A 130 -2.34 11.95 -10.80
CA LEU A 130 -2.79 11.02 -9.79
C LEU A 130 -1.81 11.03 -8.62
N ILE A 131 -2.34 11.11 -7.41
CA ILE A 131 -1.64 10.86 -6.16
C ILE A 131 -2.19 9.55 -5.61
N ASN A 132 -1.34 8.58 -5.34
CA ASN A 132 -1.73 7.30 -4.78
C ASN A 132 -1.50 7.27 -3.27
N GLU A 133 -2.16 6.34 -2.60
CA GLU A 133 -1.85 5.93 -1.23
C GLU A 133 -1.41 4.46 -1.21
N PRO A 134 -0.57 4.03 -0.28
CA PRO A 134 -0.20 2.63 -0.15
C PRO A 134 -1.35 1.81 0.43
N ASP A 135 -1.56 0.63 -0.11
CA ASP A 135 -2.49 -0.34 0.45
C ASP A 135 -1.95 -0.95 1.75
N ASP A 136 -2.86 -1.42 2.62
CA ASP A 136 -2.50 -2.30 3.73
C ASP A 136 -1.99 -3.64 3.19
N ILE A 137 -1.04 -4.27 3.89
CA ILE A 137 -0.63 -5.62 3.50
C ILE A 137 -1.76 -6.61 3.74
N SER A 138 -1.92 -7.53 2.80
CA SER A 138 -2.81 -8.68 2.92
C SER A 138 -1.99 -9.95 2.75
N VAL A 139 -2.05 -10.83 3.76
CA VAL A 139 -1.28 -12.07 3.79
C VAL A 139 -2.24 -13.24 4.00
N PHE A 140 -2.13 -14.24 3.15
CA PHE A 140 -2.83 -15.50 3.28
C PHE A 140 -1.82 -16.66 3.25
N THR A 141 -1.91 -17.55 4.22
CA THR A 141 -1.01 -18.70 4.36
C THR A 141 -1.76 -20.01 4.13
N GLU A 142 -1.11 -20.94 3.44
CA GLU A 142 -1.62 -22.28 3.20
C GLU A 142 -0.51 -23.31 3.40
N LYS A 143 -0.71 -24.22 4.35
CA LYS A 143 0.22 -25.33 4.53
C LYS A 143 -0.02 -26.38 3.45
N ARG A 144 1.02 -26.76 2.72
CA ARG A 144 0.95 -27.83 1.71
C ARG A 144 0.85 -29.18 2.42
N GLU A 145 -0.11 -29.97 1.99
CA GLU A 145 -0.25 -31.34 2.49
C GLU A 145 1.01 -32.17 2.19
N ASP A 146 1.36 -33.07 3.09
CA ASP A 146 2.50 -34.00 2.98
C ASP A 146 3.89 -33.35 2.86
N THR A 147 3.99 -32.04 3.04
CA THR A 147 5.25 -31.32 3.03
C THR A 147 5.46 -30.50 4.30
N GLN A 148 6.69 -30.02 4.49
CA GLN A 148 7.00 -29.03 5.53
C GLN A 148 6.95 -27.60 4.96
N GLU A 149 6.22 -27.39 3.87
CA GLU A 149 6.15 -26.11 3.19
C GLU A 149 4.87 -25.35 3.53
N LEU A 150 5.03 -24.07 3.72
CA LEU A 150 3.96 -23.08 3.84
C LEU A 150 4.01 -22.17 2.62
N ASN A 151 2.92 -22.11 1.91
CA ASN A 151 2.72 -21.10 0.88
C ASN A 151 2.20 -19.81 1.53
N ILE A 152 2.85 -18.68 1.27
CA ILE A 152 2.50 -17.36 1.76
C ILE A 152 2.15 -16.50 0.55
N ASN A 153 0.87 -16.15 0.40
CA ASN A 153 0.39 -15.23 -0.62
C ASN A 153 0.41 -13.81 -0.06
N LEU A 154 0.99 -12.89 -0.81
CA LEU A 154 1.35 -11.54 -0.40
C LEU A 154 0.72 -10.51 -1.33
N ASN A 155 0.09 -9.47 -0.79
CA ASN A 155 -0.45 -8.35 -1.55
C ASN A 155 -0.41 -7.05 -0.71
N GLY A 156 -0.43 -5.89 -1.39
CA GLY A 156 -0.51 -4.57 -0.77
C GLY A 156 0.85 -3.85 -0.61
N SER A 157 1.99 -4.50 -0.92
CA SER A 157 3.30 -3.86 -0.88
C SER A 157 4.15 -4.26 -2.09
N ALA A 158 5.16 -3.44 -2.42
CA ALA A 158 6.09 -3.75 -3.50
C ALA A 158 7.18 -4.74 -3.06
N ASN A 159 7.57 -4.70 -1.77
CA ASN A 159 8.49 -5.65 -1.18
C ASN A 159 7.99 -6.08 0.20
N TYR A 160 8.38 -7.25 0.63
CA TYR A 160 8.00 -7.83 1.91
C TYR A 160 9.23 -8.30 2.67
N ASN A 161 9.22 -8.06 3.97
CA ASN A 161 10.14 -8.64 4.92
C ASN A 161 9.41 -9.75 5.68
N ILE A 162 9.87 -10.98 5.55
CA ILE A 162 9.33 -12.16 6.20
C ILE A 162 10.31 -12.61 7.28
N ILE A 163 9.83 -12.70 8.51
CA ILE A 163 10.62 -13.15 9.66
C ILE A 163 10.05 -14.49 10.12
N HIS A 164 10.86 -15.53 10.08
CA HIS A 164 10.52 -16.87 10.54
C HIS A 164 11.53 -17.36 11.58
N ASN A 165 11.10 -17.54 12.82
CA ASN A 165 11.96 -18.02 13.91
C ASN A 165 13.31 -17.30 13.99
N ASN A 166 13.32 -15.94 13.87
CA ASN A 166 14.51 -15.08 13.81
C ASN A 166 15.37 -15.19 12.53
N LYS A 167 14.92 -15.92 11.50
CA LYS A 167 15.51 -15.88 10.15
C LYS A 167 14.78 -14.83 9.33
N TYR A 168 15.50 -14.09 8.50
CA TYR A 168 15.00 -12.97 7.72
C TYR A 168 15.03 -13.29 6.24
N TYR A 169 13.95 -13.04 5.54
CA TYR A 169 13.80 -13.18 4.10
C TYR A 169 13.18 -11.92 3.53
N THR A 170 13.53 -11.59 2.29
CA THR A 170 12.92 -10.49 1.54
C THR A 170 12.45 -10.99 0.18
N THR A 171 11.30 -10.52 -0.28
CA THR A 171 10.78 -10.82 -1.60
C THR A 171 9.95 -9.67 -2.14
N SER A 172 9.91 -9.54 -3.47
CA SER A 172 8.98 -8.70 -4.22
C SER A 172 7.88 -9.53 -4.91
N ASP A 173 7.94 -10.85 -4.78
CA ASP A 173 6.96 -11.75 -5.39
C ASP A 173 5.67 -11.76 -4.58
N SER A 174 4.56 -11.99 -5.25
CA SER A 174 3.24 -12.14 -4.62
C SER A 174 3.05 -13.51 -3.93
N GLU A 175 4.01 -14.41 -4.06
CA GLU A 175 4.01 -15.75 -3.47
C GLU A 175 5.39 -16.07 -2.92
N PHE A 176 5.44 -16.61 -1.69
CA PHE A 176 6.67 -17.06 -1.05
C PHE A 176 6.48 -18.44 -0.41
N ILE A 177 7.38 -19.38 -0.69
CA ILE A 177 7.35 -20.73 -0.11
C ILE A 177 8.34 -20.78 1.05
N LEU A 178 7.81 -21.02 2.25
CA LEU A 178 8.59 -21.12 3.47
C LEU A 178 8.67 -22.59 3.94
N THR A 179 9.87 -23.08 4.19
CA THR A 179 10.05 -24.39 4.84
C THR A 179 9.89 -24.22 6.36
N LEU A 180 8.93 -24.93 6.94
CA LEU A 180 8.65 -24.92 8.38
C LEU A 180 9.67 -25.75 9.15
N ASP A 181 10.13 -25.21 10.28
CA ASP A 181 10.91 -25.98 11.26
C ASP A 181 9.97 -26.96 12.01
N LYS A 182 10.52 -28.03 12.59
CA LYS A 182 9.74 -28.91 13.46
C LYS A 182 9.37 -28.18 14.76
N GLY A 183 8.11 -28.22 15.14
CA GLY A 183 7.58 -27.56 16.33
C GLY A 183 6.89 -26.23 16.02
N LEU A 184 7.07 -25.23 16.86
CA LEU A 184 6.45 -23.90 16.70
C LEU A 184 7.22 -23.06 15.66
N ASN A 185 6.46 -22.48 14.75
CA ASN A 185 6.94 -21.57 13.73
C ASN A 185 6.26 -20.22 13.94
N PHE A 186 7.03 -19.20 14.30
CA PHE A 186 6.57 -17.84 14.45
C PHE A 186 6.87 -17.10 13.15
N ILE A 187 5.82 -16.64 12.47
CA ILE A 187 5.91 -15.99 11.17
C ILE A 187 5.41 -14.56 11.34
N LYS A 188 6.19 -13.61 10.84
CA LYS A 188 5.83 -12.21 10.79
C LYS A 188 6.12 -11.69 9.40
N VAL A 189 5.17 -10.96 8.80
CA VAL A 189 5.32 -10.30 7.50
C VAL A 189 5.09 -8.82 7.68
N ILE A 190 5.96 -8.02 7.07
CA ILE A 190 5.94 -6.56 7.10
C ILE A 190 6.16 -6.09 5.66
N GLY A 191 5.40 -5.08 5.22
CA GLY A 191 5.59 -4.41 3.93
C GLY A 191 6.73 -3.40 3.93
N ASP A 192 6.84 -2.61 2.85
CA ASP A 192 7.85 -1.56 2.70
C ASP A 192 7.69 -0.42 3.71
N LYS A 193 6.45 -0.15 4.11
CA LYS A 193 6.11 0.96 5.00
C LYS A 193 5.52 0.42 6.30
N GLU A 194 5.95 0.97 7.43
CA GLU A 194 5.48 0.54 8.75
C GLU A 194 3.97 0.67 8.92
N CYS A 195 3.35 1.63 8.25
CA CYS A 195 1.92 1.89 8.32
C CYS A 195 1.05 0.90 7.53
N GLN A 196 1.62 0.07 6.67
CA GLN A 196 0.87 -0.95 5.91
C GLN A 196 0.39 -2.11 6.79
N GLY A 197 0.72 -2.08 8.07
CA GLY A 197 0.38 -3.12 9.03
C GLY A 197 1.42 -4.22 9.11
N THR A 198 1.11 -5.19 9.95
CA THR A 198 1.95 -6.35 10.20
C THR A 198 1.06 -7.59 10.29
N TYR A 199 1.45 -8.64 9.59
CA TYR A 199 0.84 -9.96 9.76
C TYR A 199 1.69 -10.80 10.69
N GLU A 200 1.06 -11.48 11.64
CA GLU A 200 1.72 -12.41 12.57
C GLU A 200 0.91 -13.70 12.69
N GLU A 201 1.58 -14.83 12.54
CA GLU A 201 0.99 -16.14 12.68
C GLU A 201 1.93 -17.10 13.40
N THR A 202 1.34 -18.04 14.14
CA THR A 202 2.07 -19.14 14.77
C THR A 202 1.52 -20.46 14.26
N ILE A 203 2.37 -21.29 13.66
CA ILE A 203 2.02 -22.59 13.10
C ILE A 203 2.76 -23.69 13.86
N PHE A 204 2.03 -24.72 14.30
CA PHE A 204 2.61 -25.90 14.91
C PHE A 204 2.83 -27.01 13.89
N ASN A 205 4.09 -27.26 13.53
CA ASN A 205 4.49 -28.29 12.56
C ASN A 205 5.12 -29.49 13.29
N SER A 206 4.27 -30.44 13.71
CA SER A 206 4.68 -31.61 14.48
C SER A 206 3.60 -32.71 14.42
N GLU A 207 3.99 -33.94 14.72
CA GLU A 207 3.09 -35.09 14.99
C GLU A 207 2.82 -35.24 16.51
N GLU A 208 3.38 -34.37 17.33
CA GLU A 208 3.27 -34.43 18.79
C GLU A 208 2.25 -33.40 19.29
N ILE A 209 2.07 -33.34 20.61
CA ILE A 209 1.32 -32.28 21.28
C ILE A 209 2.26 -31.47 22.17
N LEU A 210 1.93 -30.18 22.33
CA LEU A 210 2.69 -29.26 23.18
C LEU A 210 1.73 -28.46 24.06
N LEU A 211 2.06 -28.32 25.36
CA LEU A 211 1.35 -27.42 26.29
C LEU A 211 2.27 -26.28 26.70
N SER A 212 1.88 -25.04 26.42
CA SER A 212 2.63 -23.86 26.78
C SER A 212 1.73 -22.68 27.18
N PRO A 213 2.02 -21.96 28.26
CA PRO A 213 3.04 -22.26 29.27
C PRO A 213 2.71 -23.49 30.12
N ASN A 214 3.72 -24.22 30.52
CA ASN A 214 3.58 -25.33 31.46
C ASN A 214 4.86 -25.39 32.35
N PRO A 215 4.78 -25.07 33.65
CA PRO A 215 3.59 -24.85 34.50
C PRO A 215 2.80 -23.56 34.17
N THR A 216 1.51 -23.57 34.50
CA THR A 216 0.60 -22.45 34.29
C THR A 216 -0.20 -22.05 35.53
N VAL A 217 -0.72 -20.80 35.55
CA VAL A 217 -1.59 -20.28 36.60
C VAL A 217 -3.06 -20.25 36.15
N ASN A 218 -3.36 -19.69 34.97
CA ASN A 218 -4.74 -19.47 34.51
C ASN A 218 -5.11 -20.33 33.31
N SER A 219 -4.26 -20.35 32.29
CA SER A 219 -4.49 -21.11 31.06
C SER A 219 -3.19 -21.63 30.46
N SER A 220 -3.29 -22.62 29.61
CA SER A 220 -2.21 -23.14 28.78
C SER A 220 -2.75 -23.41 27.39
N THR A 221 -2.02 -23.06 26.37
CA THR A 221 -2.38 -23.38 24.97
C THR A 221 -1.89 -24.80 24.68
N LEU A 222 -2.81 -25.64 24.24
CA LEU A 222 -2.53 -26.98 23.73
C LEU A 222 -2.37 -26.89 22.21
N TRP A 223 -1.18 -27.18 21.73
CA TRP A 223 -0.86 -27.33 20.32
C TRP A 223 -0.98 -28.81 19.96
N VAL A 224 -1.69 -29.11 18.87
CA VAL A 224 -1.95 -30.48 18.42
C VAL A 224 -1.39 -30.71 17.04
N GLY A 225 -0.49 -31.66 16.91
CA GLY A 225 0.10 -32.04 15.61
C GLY A 225 -0.89 -32.77 14.69
N GLY A 226 -0.38 -33.25 13.55
CA GLY A 226 -1.18 -33.94 12.54
C GLY A 226 -2.11 -32.99 11.76
N ASN A 227 -3.01 -33.56 10.96
CA ASN A 227 -3.91 -32.81 10.06
C ASN A 227 -5.39 -33.07 10.35
N ASP A 228 -5.75 -33.76 11.46
CA ASP A 228 -7.14 -34.05 11.78
C ASP A 228 -7.95 -32.75 11.97
N GLU A 229 -9.15 -32.69 11.41
CA GLU A 229 -10.04 -31.55 11.51
C GLU A 229 -10.73 -31.43 12.87
N GLU A 230 -10.86 -32.53 13.59
CA GLU A 230 -11.50 -32.63 14.88
C GLU A 230 -10.68 -33.48 15.86
N VAL A 231 -10.58 -33.03 17.11
CA VAL A 231 -9.90 -33.73 18.18
C VAL A 231 -10.76 -33.81 19.45
N THR A 232 -10.72 -34.94 20.15
CA THR A 232 -11.32 -35.07 21.45
C THR A 232 -10.26 -34.87 22.54
N ILE A 233 -10.51 -33.93 23.44
CA ILE A 233 -9.64 -33.63 24.57
C ILE A 233 -10.30 -34.06 25.85
N SER A 234 -9.58 -34.81 26.69
CA SER A 234 -10.01 -35.23 28.02
C SER A 234 -9.00 -34.74 29.06
N MET A 235 -9.50 -34.18 30.16
CA MET A 235 -8.68 -33.79 31.30
C MET A 235 -8.92 -34.72 32.48
N PHE A 236 -7.83 -35.16 33.12
CA PHE A 236 -7.83 -36.01 34.30
C PHE A 236 -7.06 -35.36 35.43
N ASP A 237 -7.45 -35.62 36.70
CA ASP A 237 -6.63 -35.28 37.84
C ASP A 237 -5.51 -36.30 38.07
N SER A 238 -4.67 -36.07 39.09
CA SER A 238 -3.53 -36.93 39.41
C SER A 238 -3.92 -38.36 39.85
N ALA A 239 -5.16 -38.58 40.25
CA ALA A 239 -5.70 -39.88 40.57
C ALA A 239 -6.34 -40.61 39.39
N GLY A 240 -6.29 -40.03 38.19
CA GLY A 240 -6.88 -40.58 36.96
C GLY A 240 -8.38 -40.37 36.85
N ARG A 241 -9.00 -39.56 37.71
CA ARG A 241 -10.42 -39.22 37.63
C ARG A 241 -10.64 -38.22 36.49
N LEU A 242 -11.59 -38.52 35.62
CA LEU A 242 -12.01 -37.63 34.52
C LEU A 242 -12.68 -36.36 35.09
N LEU A 243 -12.17 -35.20 34.67
CA LEU A 243 -12.75 -33.90 35.03
C LEU A 243 -13.70 -33.40 33.94
N TRP A 244 -13.29 -33.49 32.69
CA TRP A 244 -14.13 -33.13 31.54
C TRP A 244 -13.62 -33.79 30.24
N VAL A 245 -14.52 -33.85 29.24
CA VAL A 245 -14.23 -34.22 27.85
C VAL A 245 -14.82 -33.16 26.94
N ARG A 246 -14.12 -32.80 25.87
CA ARG A 246 -14.57 -31.86 24.83
C ARG A 246 -14.13 -32.31 23.47
N SER A 247 -14.99 -32.17 22.46
CA SER A 247 -14.64 -32.26 21.03
C SER A 247 -14.41 -30.86 20.51
N ASN A 248 -13.34 -30.67 19.79
CA ASN A 248 -12.93 -29.37 19.24
C ASN A 248 -12.59 -29.51 17.76
N GLY A 249 -13.22 -28.67 16.92
CA GLY A 249 -12.72 -28.43 15.57
C GLY A 249 -11.35 -27.72 15.62
N MET A 250 -10.43 -28.13 14.76
CA MET A 250 -9.09 -27.55 14.70
C MET A 250 -9.05 -26.36 13.74
N ASN A 251 -8.46 -25.26 14.18
CA ASN A 251 -8.16 -24.11 13.37
C ASN A 251 -6.84 -24.29 12.59
N GLY A 252 -6.52 -23.37 11.68
CA GLY A 252 -5.26 -23.40 10.92
C GLY A 252 -4.00 -23.36 11.79
N ALA A 253 -4.05 -22.66 12.93
CA ALA A 253 -2.96 -22.60 13.90
C ALA A 253 -2.82 -23.88 14.74
N ARG A 254 -3.79 -24.80 14.68
CA ARG A 254 -3.81 -26.08 15.39
C ARG A 254 -3.63 -25.95 16.91
N ASN A 255 -4.31 -25.00 17.51
CA ASN A 255 -4.23 -24.77 18.95
C ASN A 255 -5.60 -24.66 19.64
N ILE A 256 -5.61 -24.97 20.92
CA ILE A 256 -6.81 -24.95 21.78
C ILE A 256 -6.42 -24.41 23.15
N ASP A 257 -7.19 -23.47 23.66
CA ASP A 257 -6.95 -22.86 24.95
C ASP A 257 -7.54 -23.71 26.09
N ILE A 258 -6.69 -24.15 27.02
CA ILE A 258 -7.06 -24.98 28.17
C ILE A 258 -7.10 -24.07 29.39
N GLN A 259 -8.31 -23.72 29.82
CA GLN A 259 -8.55 -22.92 31.02
C GLN A 259 -8.43 -23.78 32.27
N VAL A 260 -7.60 -23.34 33.22
CA VAL A 260 -7.33 -24.06 34.50
C VAL A 260 -7.43 -23.14 35.72
N SER A 261 -7.93 -21.90 35.57
CA SER A 261 -8.07 -20.94 36.65
C SER A 261 -8.88 -21.47 37.86
N ASN A 262 -9.89 -22.30 37.57
CA ASN A 262 -10.79 -22.87 38.57
C ASN A 262 -10.25 -24.19 39.21
N LEU A 263 -9.09 -24.66 38.79
CA LEU A 263 -8.48 -25.87 39.33
C LEU A 263 -7.56 -25.54 40.50
N ARG A 264 -7.44 -26.48 41.44
CA ARG A 264 -6.49 -26.39 42.54
C ARG A 264 -5.05 -26.57 42.02
N PRO A 265 -4.04 -25.95 42.63
CA PRO A 265 -2.66 -26.27 42.34
C PRO A 265 -2.40 -27.77 42.41
N GLY A 266 -1.72 -28.30 41.40
CA GLY A 266 -1.48 -29.73 41.29
C GLY A 266 -1.13 -30.20 39.89
N LEU A 267 -1.14 -31.53 39.75
CA LEU A 267 -0.81 -32.23 38.52
C LEU A 267 -2.09 -32.71 37.83
N TYR A 268 -2.18 -32.48 36.55
CA TYR A 268 -3.25 -32.90 35.66
C TYR A 268 -2.68 -33.56 34.42
N TYR A 269 -3.53 -34.33 33.73
CA TYR A 269 -3.21 -34.97 32.45
C TYR A 269 -4.21 -34.55 31.39
N ILE A 270 -3.71 -34.13 30.25
CA ILE A 270 -4.50 -33.83 29.06
C ILE A 270 -4.29 -34.96 28.08
N LYS A 271 -5.35 -35.71 27.77
CA LYS A 271 -5.36 -36.71 26.72
C LYS A 271 -5.98 -36.12 25.47
N VAL A 272 -5.26 -36.21 24.33
CA VAL A 272 -5.75 -35.90 23.00
C VAL A 272 -6.00 -37.21 22.27
N ASP A 273 -7.16 -37.33 21.65
CA ASP A 273 -7.59 -38.52 20.92
C ASP A 273 -8.23 -38.04 19.59
N SER A 274 -7.64 -38.40 18.51
CA SER A 274 -8.14 -38.16 17.16
C SER A 274 -7.79 -39.35 16.25
N GLU A 275 -8.03 -39.20 14.96
CA GLU A 275 -7.76 -40.28 13.99
C GLU A 275 -6.25 -40.59 13.94
N THR A 276 -5.41 -39.55 13.83
CA THR A 276 -3.95 -39.68 13.69
C THR A 276 -3.18 -39.44 14.99
N VAL A 277 -3.71 -38.62 15.93
CA VAL A 277 -3.03 -38.25 17.18
C VAL A 277 -3.67 -38.89 18.40
N LYS A 278 -2.93 -39.74 19.13
CA LYS A 278 -3.31 -40.35 20.41
C LYS A 278 -2.18 -40.12 21.42
N LYS A 279 -2.24 -38.98 22.10
CA LYS A 279 -1.16 -38.51 22.97
C LYS A 279 -1.70 -38.04 24.32
N THR A 280 -0.83 -38.06 25.34
CA THR A 280 -1.14 -37.54 26.68
C THR A 280 -0.01 -36.64 27.14
N ALA A 281 -0.35 -35.43 27.55
CA ALA A 281 0.57 -34.47 28.14
C ALA A 281 0.28 -34.24 29.63
N LYS A 282 1.34 -33.95 30.36
CA LYS A 282 1.29 -33.56 31.77
C LYS A 282 1.13 -32.05 31.86
N LEU A 283 0.15 -31.58 32.64
CA LEU A 283 -0.08 -30.17 32.93
C LEU A 283 0.15 -29.91 34.44
N VAL A 284 0.97 -28.93 34.74
CA VAL A 284 1.28 -28.48 36.11
C VAL A 284 0.58 -27.15 36.37
N LYS A 285 -0.41 -27.15 37.27
CA LYS A 285 -1.10 -25.95 37.76
C LYS A 285 -0.37 -25.43 39.00
N LYS A 286 0.05 -24.15 38.96
CA LYS A 286 0.58 -23.39 40.11
C LYS A 286 -0.52 -22.76 40.93
#